data_9705292a794688115766f510b2ecafc0
#
_entry.id   9705292a794688115766f510b2ecafc0
#
_cell.length_a   1.000
_cell.length_b   1.000
_cell.length_c   1.000
_cell.angle_alpha   90.00
_cell.angle_beta   90.00
_cell.angle_gamma   90.00
#
_symmetry.space_group_name_H-M   'P 1'
#
loop_
_entity.id
_entity.type
_entity.pdbx_description
1 polymer ?
#
loop_
_entity_poly.entity_id
_entity_poly.type
_entity_poly.pdbx_seq_one_letter_code
_entity_poly.pdbx_strand_id
1 'polypeptide(L)'
;MTLNKNVSVIGAGPSGLMAAEILARGGASVTIHDHMAAPARKFLLAGRGGLNLTHSEPLEALLERYGEARPLLEPAIRAFPPEALIAWANGLGIETFIGSSGRVFPKQMKASPLLRAWLKRHEGLSVKLVTRSRWEGFDGTPTILALGGASWPQLGADAKWVPILQAAGIDVNPFKPTNSRFLVNWSKIFRGKFSGTPVKNVALTYAGHRVRGELMISQEGIEGGAIYAVSKGLREQPGHPLMIDFRPDLTVEALAQRLMRPRGKDSQSNYLRKIAGLSPVAINLLRETGTAPDAIGIKAMPLRLLRPAGIIRAISSAGGIALSEVDENFQLKKIPGCYAVGEMLDWEAPTGGYLLQACFSTAVAAARDLSTRLG
;
A
#
# COMPACT_ATOMS: atom_id res chain seq x y z
N MET A 1 44.07 -4.26 9.49
CA MET A 1 43.29 -3.02 9.37
C MET A 1 41.84 -3.37 9.60
N THR A 2 41.25 -2.96 10.71
CA THR A 2 39.83 -3.10 10.93
C THR A 2 39.13 -2.21 9.90
N LEU A 3 38.44 -2.81 8.94
CA LEU A 3 37.59 -2.11 7.99
C LEU A 3 36.62 -1.23 8.79
N ASN A 4 36.54 0.04 8.44
CA ASN A 4 35.61 0.98 9.08
C ASN A 4 34.18 0.55 8.70
N LYS A 5 33.50 -0.16 9.61
CA LYS A 5 32.14 -0.69 9.40
C LYS A 5 31.05 0.36 9.67
N ASN A 6 31.36 1.65 9.45
CA ASN A 6 30.36 2.71 9.58
C ASN A 6 29.42 2.67 8.38
N VAL A 7 28.11 2.65 8.65
CA VAL A 7 27.06 2.62 7.64
C VAL A 7 26.03 3.70 7.93
N SER A 8 25.68 4.45 6.92
CA SER A 8 24.57 5.41 6.96
C SER A 8 23.27 4.77 6.44
N VAL A 9 22.18 4.96 7.17
CA VAL A 9 20.84 4.63 6.72
C VAL A 9 20.03 5.93 6.62
N ILE A 10 19.52 6.23 5.45
CA ILE A 10 18.83 7.50 5.19
C ILE A 10 17.32 7.25 5.10
N GLY A 11 16.60 7.75 6.11
CA GLY A 11 15.18 7.55 6.33
C GLY A 11 14.88 6.53 7.43
N ALA A 12 14.16 6.96 8.46
CA ALA A 12 13.73 6.14 9.60
C ALA A 12 12.30 5.59 9.41
N GLY A 13 11.93 5.23 8.17
CA GLY A 13 10.74 4.46 7.85
C GLY A 13 10.94 2.95 8.11
N PRO A 14 9.92 2.11 7.82
CA PRO A 14 10.02 0.65 8.03
C PRO A 14 11.25 0.01 7.38
N SER A 15 11.54 0.37 6.12
CA SER A 15 12.72 -0.15 5.41
C SER A 15 14.02 0.27 6.08
N GLY A 16 14.17 1.55 6.43
CA GLY A 16 15.41 2.04 7.06
C GLY A 16 15.63 1.46 8.44
N LEU A 17 14.57 1.39 9.26
CA LEU A 17 14.67 0.75 10.58
C LEU A 17 15.05 -0.74 10.45
N MET A 18 14.46 -1.48 9.50
CA MET A 18 14.82 -2.89 9.29
C MET A 18 16.26 -3.05 8.80
N ALA A 19 16.68 -2.25 7.84
CA ALA A 19 18.06 -2.29 7.35
C ALA A 19 19.07 -2.01 8.48
N ALA A 20 18.80 -1.00 9.30
CA ALA A 20 19.65 -0.65 10.44
C ALA A 20 19.75 -1.78 11.48
N GLU A 21 18.63 -2.46 11.78
CA GLU A 21 18.65 -3.62 12.68
C GLU A 21 19.52 -4.76 12.14
N ILE A 22 19.37 -5.12 10.85
CA ILE A 22 20.15 -6.19 10.24
C ILE A 22 21.65 -5.85 10.21
N LEU A 23 22.00 -4.65 9.79
CA LEU A 23 23.38 -4.17 9.76
C LEU A 23 24.05 -4.17 11.15
N ALA A 24 23.34 -3.64 12.16
CA ALA A 24 23.86 -3.61 13.52
C ALA A 24 24.04 -5.01 14.12
N ARG A 25 23.12 -5.96 13.82
CA ARG A 25 23.29 -7.37 14.19
C ARG A 25 24.48 -8.03 13.47
N GLY A 26 24.83 -7.57 12.28
CA GLY A 26 26.03 -7.95 11.52
C GLY A 26 27.31 -7.29 12.04
N GLY A 27 27.24 -6.49 13.10
CA GLY A 27 28.41 -5.83 13.73
C GLY A 27 28.82 -4.52 13.08
N ALA A 28 27.98 -3.92 12.21
CA ALA A 28 28.23 -2.59 11.68
C ALA A 28 27.88 -1.50 12.71
N SER A 29 28.62 -0.38 12.66
CA SER A 29 28.28 0.86 13.38
C SER A 29 27.29 1.66 12.53
N VAL A 30 26.02 1.69 12.94
CA VAL A 30 24.92 2.23 12.11
C VAL A 30 24.44 3.56 12.65
N THR A 31 24.35 4.55 11.74
CA THR A 31 23.66 5.81 12.00
C THR A 31 22.47 5.97 11.06
N ILE A 32 21.28 6.12 11.60
CA ILE A 32 20.06 6.46 10.84
C ILE A 32 19.90 7.98 10.82
N HIS A 33 19.72 8.55 9.65
CA HIS A 33 19.40 9.96 9.44
C HIS A 33 17.95 10.10 8.98
N ASP A 34 17.16 10.94 9.65
CA ASP A 34 15.80 11.26 9.22
C ASP A 34 15.57 12.78 9.29
N HIS A 35 15.02 13.35 8.22
CA HIS A 35 14.75 14.78 8.17
C HIS A 35 13.55 15.21 9.04
N MET A 36 12.72 14.27 9.46
CA MET A 36 11.59 14.54 10.36
C MET A 36 12.05 14.59 11.82
N ALA A 37 11.24 15.22 12.67
CA ALA A 37 11.52 15.30 14.12
C ALA A 37 11.26 13.97 14.87
N ALA A 38 10.58 13.01 14.22
CA ALA A 38 10.27 11.71 14.79
C ALA A 38 10.26 10.65 13.68
N PRO A 39 10.72 9.41 13.94
CA PRO A 39 10.79 8.33 12.96
C PRO A 39 9.41 7.77 12.62
N ALA A 40 9.33 7.06 11.49
CA ALA A 40 8.23 6.19 11.09
C ALA A 40 6.84 6.85 11.06
N ARG A 41 6.73 8.14 10.75
CA ARG A 41 5.46 8.90 10.83
C ARG A 41 4.38 8.34 9.89
N LYS A 42 4.73 8.00 8.62
CA LYS A 42 3.80 7.39 7.68
C LYS A 42 3.36 5.99 8.15
N PHE A 43 4.26 5.20 8.74
CA PHE A 43 3.96 3.90 9.34
C PHE A 43 2.97 4.02 10.51
N LEU A 44 3.15 5.02 11.37
CA LEU A 44 2.20 5.31 12.45
C LEU A 44 0.82 5.73 11.94
N LEU A 45 0.75 6.47 10.83
CA LEU A 45 -0.50 6.82 10.18
C LEU A 45 -1.21 5.58 9.63
N ALA A 46 -0.47 4.68 8.96
CA ALA A 46 -1.00 3.43 8.41
C ALA A 46 -1.63 2.54 9.51
N GLY A 47 -1.10 2.61 10.74
CA GLY A 47 -1.62 1.88 11.88
C GLY A 47 -2.87 2.47 12.57
N ARG A 48 -3.45 3.57 12.09
CA ARG A 48 -4.66 4.17 12.75
C ARG A 48 -5.90 3.30 12.61
N GLY A 49 -6.10 2.66 11.46
CA GLY A 49 -7.23 1.75 11.18
C GLY A 49 -6.91 0.27 11.41
N GLY A 50 -5.73 -0.04 11.96
CA GLY A 50 -5.19 -1.39 12.09
C GLY A 50 -3.93 -1.55 11.23
N LEU A 51 -2.80 -1.81 11.88
CA LEU A 51 -1.53 -2.02 11.20
C LEU A 51 -1.54 -3.38 10.49
N ASN A 52 -1.68 -3.38 9.18
CA ASN A 52 -1.57 -4.59 8.38
C ASN A 52 -0.10 -4.82 8.00
N LEU A 53 0.55 -5.79 8.64
CA LEU A 53 1.99 -6.06 8.47
C LEU A 53 2.29 -6.81 7.18
N THR A 54 1.52 -7.88 6.92
CA THR A 54 1.67 -8.76 5.77
C THR A 54 0.38 -9.51 5.48
N HIS A 55 0.41 -10.49 4.60
CA HIS A 55 -0.72 -11.33 4.24
C HIS A 55 -0.39 -12.81 4.41
N SER A 56 -1.37 -13.63 4.80
CA SER A 56 -1.21 -15.07 5.04
C SER A 56 -1.60 -15.94 3.84
N GLU A 57 -1.82 -15.35 2.66
CA GLU A 57 -2.07 -16.13 1.46
C GLU A 57 -0.81 -16.93 1.07
N PRO A 58 -0.95 -18.01 0.28
CA PRO A 58 0.22 -18.76 -0.22
C PRO A 58 1.23 -17.84 -0.89
N LEU A 59 2.54 -18.09 -0.67
CA LEU A 59 3.62 -17.21 -1.13
C LEU A 59 3.55 -16.90 -2.63
N GLU A 60 3.21 -17.90 -3.47
CA GLU A 60 3.07 -17.68 -4.92
C GLU A 60 1.96 -16.69 -5.25
N ALA A 61 0.82 -16.75 -4.54
CA ALA A 61 -0.27 -15.79 -4.73
C ALA A 61 0.12 -14.39 -4.25
N LEU A 62 0.90 -14.30 -3.17
CA LEU A 62 1.44 -13.03 -2.67
C LEU A 62 2.41 -12.41 -3.68
N LEU A 63 3.27 -13.20 -4.30
CA LEU A 63 4.24 -12.73 -5.29
C LEU A 63 3.56 -12.15 -6.55
N GLU A 64 2.42 -12.70 -6.96
CA GLU A 64 1.63 -12.15 -8.08
C GLU A 64 1.14 -10.71 -7.83
N ARG A 65 1.04 -10.29 -6.56
CA ARG A 65 0.60 -8.93 -6.20
C ARG A 65 1.57 -7.82 -6.63
N TYR A 66 2.82 -8.18 -6.92
CA TYR A 66 3.86 -7.23 -7.34
C TYR A 66 3.97 -7.09 -8.86
N GLY A 67 3.20 -7.86 -9.63
CA GLY A 67 3.10 -7.72 -11.09
C GLY A 67 4.47 -7.67 -11.79
N GLU A 68 4.74 -6.63 -12.54
CA GLU A 68 5.96 -6.44 -13.32
C GLU A 68 7.25 -6.36 -12.45
N ALA A 69 7.12 -5.96 -11.18
CA ALA A 69 8.25 -5.90 -10.26
C ALA A 69 8.58 -7.26 -9.61
N ARG A 70 7.72 -8.28 -9.78
CA ARG A 70 7.92 -9.61 -9.19
C ARG A 70 9.33 -10.17 -9.45
N PRO A 71 9.90 -10.15 -10.66
CA PRO A 71 11.21 -10.77 -10.90
C PRO A 71 12.33 -10.23 -10.02
N LEU A 72 12.32 -8.93 -9.70
CA LEU A 72 13.29 -8.30 -8.83
C LEU A 72 12.98 -8.51 -7.34
N LEU A 73 11.69 -8.44 -6.95
CA LEU A 73 11.28 -8.50 -5.55
C LEU A 73 11.21 -9.94 -5.00
N GLU A 74 10.93 -10.92 -5.85
CA GLU A 74 10.72 -12.32 -5.44
C GLU A 74 11.90 -12.93 -4.66
N PRO A 75 13.17 -12.78 -5.07
CA PRO A 75 14.30 -13.32 -4.30
C PRO A 75 14.36 -12.74 -2.88
N ALA A 76 14.15 -11.43 -2.72
CA ALA A 76 14.14 -10.76 -1.42
C ALA A 76 12.96 -11.21 -0.54
N ILE A 77 11.76 -11.35 -1.14
CA ILE A 77 10.57 -11.79 -0.42
C ILE A 77 10.69 -13.26 0.00
N ARG A 78 11.26 -14.13 -0.85
CA ARG A 78 11.55 -15.52 -0.47
C ARG A 78 12.59 -15.64 0.64
N ALA A 79 13.59 -14.74 0.66
CA ALA A 79 14.61 -14.71 1.71
C ALA A 79 14.10 -14.12 3.04
N PHE A 80 13.05 -13.31 3.00
CA PHE A 80 12.35 -12.77 4.17
C PHE A 80 10.83 -12.76 3.93
N PRO A 81 10.18 -13.95 4.01
CA PRO A 81 8.76 -14.12 3.69
C PRO A 81 7.84 -13.64 4.82
N PRO A 82 6.51 -13.69 4.62
CA PRO A 82 5.51 -13.32 5.63
C PRO A 82 5.72 -13.96 6.99
N GLU A 83 6.08 -15.24 7.03
CA GLU A 83 6.34 -15.99 8.26
C GLU A 83 7.54 -15.41 9.03
N ALA A 84 8.58 -14.99 8.32
CA ALA A 84 9.77 -14.36 8.91
C ALA A 84 9.42 -12.98 9.48
N LEU A 85 8.57 -12.20 8.81
CA LEU A 85 8.09 -10.91 9.31
C LEU A 85 7.20 -11.08 10.55
N ILE A 86 6.33 -12.08 10.57
CA ILE A 86 5.52 -12.46 11.74
C ILE A 86 6.43 -12.87 12.92
N ALA A 87 7.41 -13.76 12.66
CA ALA A 87 8.36 -14.19 13.68
C ALA A 87 9.19 -13.01 14.23
N TRP A 88 9.60 -12.07 13.37
CA TRP A 88 10.30 -10.85 13.77
C TRP A 88 9.45 -9.98 14.70
N ALA A 89 8.17 -9.76 14.36
CA ALA A 89 7.24 -8.98 15.20
C ALA A 89 7.00 -9.66 16.56
N ASN A 90 6.78 -10.99 16.55
CA ASN A 90 6.64 -11.77 17.77
C ASN A 90 7.92 -11.72 18.64
N GLY A 91 9.10 -11.72 18.02
CA GLY A 91 10.38 -11.54 18.69
C GLY A 91 10.59 -10.15 19.30
N LEU A 92 9.76 -9.17 18.97
CA LEU A 92 9.64 -7.87 19.65
C LEU A 92 8.63 -7.89 20.82
N GLY A 93 8.01 -9.03 21.11
CA GLY A 93 6.92 -9.14 22.07
C GLY A 93 5.58 -8.64 21.52
N ILE A 94 5.44 -8.52 20.21
CA ILE A 94 4.23 -8.07 19.54
C ILE A 94 3.53 -9.26 18.89
N GLU A 95 2.60 -9.85 19.64
CA GLU A 95 1.79 -10.96 19.12
C GLU A 95 0.93 -10.50 17.92
N THR A 96 0.83 -11.37 16.93
CA THR A 96 0.06 -11.14 15.71
C THR A 96 -1.13 -12.10 15.60
N PHE A 97 -2.11 -11.74 14.76
CA PHE A 97 -3.21 -12.61 14.38
C PHE A 97 -3.57 -12.41 12.92
N ILE A 98 -4.23 -13.42 12.34
CA ILE A 98 -4.72 -13.38 10.96
C ILE A 98 -6.21 -12.99 10.99
N GLY A 99 -6.56 -11.90 10.33
CA GLY A 99 -7.95 -11.49 10.15
C GLY A 99 -8.68 -12.35 9.10
N SER A 100 -10.00 -12.24 9.03
CA SER A 100 -10.85 -13.01 8.12
C SER A 100 -10.54 -12.85 6.63
N SER A 101 -9.83 -11.78 6.27
CA SER A 101 -9.38 -11.51 4.90
C SER A 101 -7.95 -11.97 4.61
N GLY A 102 -7.31 -12.75 5.48
CA GLY A 102 -5.92 -13.17 5.35
C GLY A 102 -4.88 -12.12 5.75
N ARG A 103 -5.29 -10.91 6.09
CA ARG A 103 -4.38 -9.85 6.56
C ARG A 103 -3.85 -10.15 7.94
N VAL A 104 -2.56 -9.88 8.15
CA VAL A 104 -1.88 -10.10 9.44
C VAL A 104 -1.75 -8.80 10.20
N PHE A 105 -2.24 -8.78 11.43
CA PHE A 105 -2.25 -7.60 12.31
C PHE A 105 -1.57 -7.90 13.64
N PRO A 106 -0.91 -6.91 14.29
CA PRO A 106 -0.66 -6.98 15.72
C PRO A 106 -1.97 -7.11 16.50
N LYS A 107 -2.00 -7.87 17.59
CA LYS A 107 -3.20 -7.99 18.44
C LYS A 107 -3.75 -6.64 18.92
N GLN A 108 -2.87 -5.67 19.18
CA GLN A 108 -3.26 -4.32 19.57
C GLN A 108 -3.81 -3.47 18.41
N MET A 109 -3.77 -3.96 17.19
CA MET A 109 -4.19 -3.25 15.96
C MET A 109 -3.43 -1.95 15.66
N LYS A 110 -2.44 -1.56 16.46
CA LYS A 110 -1.74 -0.27 16.39
C LYS A 110 -0.27 -0.43 16.02
N ALA A 111 0.27 0.54 15.30
CA ALA A 111 1.69 0.60 14.94
C ALA A 111 2.59 1.06 16.12
N SER A 112 2.05 1.87 17.03
CA SER A 112 2.88 2.52 18.07
C SER A 112 3.50 1.56 19.08
N PRO A 113 2.87 0.47 19.55
CA PRO A 113 3.54 -0.51 20.41
C PRO A 113 4.70 -1.20 19.70
N LEU A 114 4.50 -1.63 18.44
CA LEU A 114 5.54 -2.25 17.62
C LEU A 114 6.72 -1.29 17.43
N LEU A 115 6.48 -0.05 17.05
CA LEU A 115 7.54 0.93 16.85
C LEU A 115 8.33 1.19 18.13
N ARG A 116 7.67 1.32 19.29
CA ARG A 116 8.38 1.52 20.58
C ARG A 116 9.29 0.34 20.93
N ALA A 117 8.78 -0.89 20.79
CA ALA A 117 9.57 -2.10 21.02
C ALA A 117 10.76 -2.17 20.06
N TRP A 118 10.56 -1.78 18.81
CA TRP A 118 11.59 -1.76 17.78
C TRP A 118 12.69 -0.73 18.07
N LEU A 119 12.33 0.50 18.42
CA LEU A 119 13.30 1.54 18.79
C LEU A 119 14.08 1.15 20.05
N LYS A 120 13.44 0.55 21.05
CA LYS A 120 14.16 0.01 22.23
C LYS A 120 15.18 -1.08 21.84
N ARG A 121 14.85 -1.93 20.86
CA ARG A 121 15.80 -2.92 20.32
C ARG A 121 16.98 -2.21 19.63
N HIS A 122 16.74 -1.14 18.87
CA HIS A 122 17.80 -0.33 18.25
C HIS A 122 18.74 0.26 19.29
N GLU A 123 18.23 0.78 20.39
CA GLU A 123 19.06 1.26 21.51
C GLU A 123 19.97 0.15 22.05
N GLY A 124 19.42 -1.05 22.25
CA GLY A 124 20.21 -2.23 22.69
C GLY A 124 21.27 -2.69 21.68
N LEU A 125 21.09 -2.36 20.39
CA LEU A 125 22.05 -2.63 19.32
C LEU A 125 23.00 -1.44 19.04
N SER A 126 22.94 -0.39 19.85
CA SER A 126 23.74 0.85 19.70
C SER A 126 23.54 1.55 18.35
N VAL A 127 22.38 1.39 17.72
CA VAL A 127 22.02 2.12 16.50
C VAL A 127 21.76 3.59 16.85
N LYS A 128 22.49 4.50 16.22
CA LYS A 128 22.32 5.95 16.42
C LYS A 128 21.21 6.48 15.52
N LEU A 129 20.22 7.19 16.09
CA LEU A 129 19.17 7.87 15.34
C LEU A 129 19.37 9.40 15.42
N VAL A 130 19.58 10.02 14.25
CA VAL A 130 19.74 11.47 14.10
C VAL A 130 18.51 12.02 13.38
N THR A 131 17.65 12.71 14.10
CA THR A 131 16.45 13.37 13.56
C THR A 131 16.77 14.79 13.10
N ARG A 132 15.87 15.39 12.28
CA ARG A 132 16.06 16.70 11.64
C ARG A 132 17.35 16.78 10.81
N SER A 133 17.79 15.65 10.28
CA SER A 133 18.97 15.49 9.43
C SER A 133 18.53 15.12 8.02
N ARG A 134 18.60 16.07 7.10
CA ARG A 134 18.26 15.85 5.69
C ARG A 134 19.49 15.31 4.96
N TRP A 135 19.25 14.33 4.11
CA TRP A 135 20.26 13.82 3.20
C TRP A 135 20.46 14.81 2.04
N GLU A 136 21.68 15.16 1.74
CA GLU A 136 22.05 16.15 0.73
C GLU A 136 22.87 15.56 -0.42
N GLY A 137 23.19 14.26 -0.35
CA GLY A 137 23.94 13.56 -1.41
C GLY A 137 24.89 12.49 -0.86
N PHE A 138 25.69 11.95 -1.75
CA PHE A 138 26.66 10.90 -1.47
C PHE A 138 27.96 11.48 -0.94
N ASP A 139 28.47 10.92 0.14
CA ASP A 139 29.74 11.30 0.80
C ASP A 139 30.80 10.18 0.76
N GLY A 140 30.50 9.08 0.04
CA GLY A 140 31.37 7.91 -0.04
C GLY A 140 31.19 6.90 1.11
N THR A 141 30.38 7.22 2.12
CA THR A 141 30.03 6.26 3.18
C THR A 141 29.10 5.16 2.63
N PRO A 142 29.33 3.88 2.95
CA PRO A 142 28.36 2.83 2.62
C PRO A 142 26.96 3.19 3.13
N THR A 143 25.97 3.21 2.24
CA THR A 143 24.68 3.84 2.54
C THR A 143 23.50 3.00 2.07
N ILE A 144 22.46 2.91 2.92
CA ILE A 144 21.14 2.41 2.51
C ILE A 144 20.14 3.57 2.46
N LEU A 145 19.65 3.89 1.27
CA LEU A 145 18.61 4.88 1.05
C LEU A 145 17.24 4.23 1.25
N ALA A 146 16.44 4.77 2.19
CA ALA A 146 15.10 4.31 2.55
C ALA A 146 14.13 5.51 2.67
N LEU A 147 14.22 6.43 1.69
CA LEU A 147 13.59 7.74 1.71
C LEU A 147 12.10 7.73 1.36
N GLY A 148 11.55 6.55 1.00
CA GLY A 148 10.14 6.39 0.66
C GLY A 148 9.76 7.02 -0.68
N GLY A 149 8.46 6.97 -1.00
CA GLY A 149 7.90 7.55 -2.23
C GLY A 149 7.50 9.01 -2.09
N ALA A 150 6.37 9.39 -2.74
CA ALA A 150 5.90 10.79 -2.83
C ALA A 150 4.54 11.02 -2.15
N SER A 151 3.96 10.05 -1.46
CA SER A 151 2.68 10.19 -0.79
C SER A 151 2.84 10.60 0.68
N TRP A 152 2.01 11.51 1.17
CA TRP A 152 2.09 12.12 2.51
C TRP A 152 3.40 12.89 2.76
N PRO A 153 3.72 13.91 1.96
CA PRO A 153 4.97 14.67 2.09
C PRO A 153 5.14 15.31 3.48
N GLN A 154 4.05 15.71 4.13
CA GLN A 154 4.06 16.24 5.50
C GLN A 154 4.46 15.18 6.56
N LEU A 155 4.53 13.91 6.20
CA LEU A 155 4.97 12.80 7.05
C LEU A 155 6.35 12.27 6.66
N GLY A 156 7.03 12.93 5.71
CA GLY A 156 8.40 12.63 5.33
C GLY A 156 8.60 11.97 3.97
N ALA A 157 7.54 11.50 3.29
CA ALA A 157 7.65 10.96 1.93
C ALA A 157 7.44 12.09 0.90
N ASP A 158 8.42 12.99 0.79
CA ASP A 158 8.34 14.26 0.03
C ASP A 158 9.03 14.22 -1.34
N ALA A 159 9.65 13.11 -1.70
CA ALA A 159 10.37 12.89 -2.96
C ALA A 159 11.49 13.92 -3.26
N LYS A 160 11.94 14.70 -2.28
CA LYS A 160 13.00 15.71 -2.48
C LYS A 160 14.38 15.11 -2.78
N TRP A 161 14.53 13.82 -2.62
CA TRP A 161 15.72 13.07 -2.99
C TRP A 161 15.86 12.86 -4.52
N VAL A 162 14.77 13.01 -5.28
CA VAL A 162 14.75 12.76 -6.74
C VAL A 162 15.80 13.57 -7.49
N PRO A 163 15.88 14.91 -7.33
CA PRO A 163 16.89 15.69 -8.05
C PRO A 163 18.34 15.28 -7.73
N ILE A 164 18.58 14.80 -6.51
CA ILE A 164 19.93 14.36 -6.09
C ILE A 164 20.34 13.09 -6.86
N LEU A 165 19.43 12.12 -6.96
CA LEU A 165 19.68 10.89 -7.71
C LEU A 165 19.78 11.14 -9.21
N GLN A 166 18.91 11.97 -9.76
CA GLN A 166 18.97 12.35 -11.17
C GLN A 166 20.27 13.06 -11.53
N ALA A 167 20.77 13.95 -10.66
CA ALA A 167 22.08 14.57 -10.84
C ALA A 167 23.25 13.57 -10.79
N ALA A 168 23.07 12.44 -10.10
CA ALA A 168 24.01 11.31 -10.09
C ALA A 168 23.81 10.33 -11.27
N GLY A 169 22.94 10.66 -12.22
CA GLY A 169 22.67 9.86 -13.41
C GLY A 169 21.75 8.65 -13.18
N ILE A 170 21.03 8.60 -12.06
CA ILE A 170 20.07 7.55 -11.75
C ILE A 170 18.71 7.90 -12.35
N ASP A 171 18.13 6.99 -13.11
CA ASP A 171 16.81 7.15 -13.70
C ASP A 171 15.71 7.01 -12.64
N VAL A 172 14.85 8.03 -12.55
CA VAL A 172 13.72 8.09 -11.63
C VAL A 172 12.44 8.33 -12.41
N ASN A 173 11.56 7.35 -12.41
CA ASN A 173 10.25 7.43 -13.06
C ASN A 173 9.30 8.36 -12.29
N PRO A 174 8.44 9.13 -12.99
CA PRO A 174 7.50 10.04 -12.37
C PRO A 174 6.57 9.33 -11.38
N PHE A 175 6.37 9.93 -10.20
CA PHE A 175 5.47 9.38 -9.21
C PHE A 175 4.01 9.52 -9.61
N LYS A 176 3.24 8.46 -9.39
CA LYS A 176 1.80 8.37 -9.61
C LYS A 176 1.08 7.93 -8.33
N PRO A 177 -0.15 8.40 -8.06
CA PRO A 177 -0.92 7.92 -6.92
C PRO A 177 -1.32 6.45 -7.12
N THR A 178 -1.07 5.61 -6.12
CA THR A 178 -1.61 4.25 -6.08
C THR A 178 -2.35 4.01 -4.76
N ASN A 179 -3.27 3.04 -4.75
CA ASN A 179 -4.16 2.85 -3.60
C ASN A 179 -4.85 4.16 -3.17
N SER A 180 -5.39 4.87 -4.15
CA SER A 180 -5.96 6.20 -3.97
C SER A 180 -7.45 6.24 -4.29
N ARG A 181 -8.12 7.29 -3.81
CA ARG A 181 -9.48 7.63 -4.20
C ARG A 181 -9.56 7.94 -5.69
N PHE A 182 -10.69 7.60 -6.32
CA PHE A 182 -11.06 8.07 -7.65
C PHE A 182 -12.21 9.06 -7.55
N LEU A 183 -12.07 10.18 -8.26
CA LEU A 183 -13.04 11.26 -8.23
C LEU A 183 -14.27 10.90 -9.06
N VAL A 184 -15.44 11.29 -8.53
CA VAL A 184 -16.74 11.13 -9.18
C VAL A 184 -17.52 12.43 -9.02
N ASN A 185 -18.23 12.83 -10.05
CA ASN A 185 -19.07 14.03 -9.98
C ASN A 185 -20.42 13.70 -9.34
N TRP A 186 -20.43 13.63 -8.00
CA TRP A 186 -21.65 13.40 -7.24
C TRP A 186 -22.59 14.61 -7.24
N SER A 187 -23.90 14.37 -7.29
CA SER A 187 -24.87 15.41 -6.97
C SER A 187 -24.70 15.91 -5.52
N LYS A 188 -25.07 17.16 -5.25
CA LYS A 188 -25.03 17.71 -3.88
C LYS A 188 -25.83 16.86 -2.90
N ILE A 189 -27.00 16.35 -3.34
CA ILE A 189 -27.90 15.51 -2.54
C ILE A 189 -27.23 14.20 -2.19
N PHE A 190 -26.66 13.49 -3.17
CA PHE A 190 -26.05 12.17 -2.97
C PHE A 190 -24.85 12.27 -2.03
N ARG A 191 -23.89 13.16 -2.30
CA ARG A 191 -22.71 13.31 -1.45
C ARG A 191 -23.04 13.76 -0.03
N GLY A 192 -24.04 14.67 0.13
CA GLY A 192 -24.47 15.15 1.45
C GLY A 192 -25.08 14.03 2.30
N LYS A 193 -25.74 13.07 1.67
CA LYS A 193 -26.44 11.97 2.33
C LYS A 193 -25.54 10.74 2.60
N PHE A 194 -24.61 10.45 1.70
CA PHE A 194 -23.89 9.17 1.69
C PHE A 194 -22.36 9.27 1.85
N SER A 195 -21.81 10.46 1.94
CA SER A 195 -20.37 10.60 2.23
C SER A 195 -20.02 9.91 3.55
N GLY A 196 -18.95 9.09 3.52
CA GLY A 196 -18.55 8.25 4.66
C GLY A 196 -19.31 6.92 4.78
N THR A 197 -20.21 6.60 3.82
CA THR A 197 -20.99 5.36 3.86
C THR A 197 -20.29 4.23 3.11
N PRO A 198 -20.06 3.05 3.74
CA PRO A 198 -19.51 1.88 3.05
C PRO A 198 -20.60 1.20 2.20
N VAL A 199 -20.20 0.68 1.04
CA VAL A 199 -20.98 -0.24 0.21
C VAL A 199 -20.30 -1.60 0.30
N LYS A 200 -20.87 -2.47 1.10
CA LYS A 200 -20.30 -3.79 1.42
C LYS A 200 -20.77 -4.86 0.45
N ASN A 201 -20.00 -5.94 0.37
CA ASN A 201 -20.29 -7.12 -0.43
C ASN A 201 -20.64 -6.77 -1.89
N VAL A 202 -19.73 -6.05 -2.54
CA VAL A 202 -19.82 -5.74 -3.97
C VAL A 202 -18.73 -6.48 -4.74
N ALA A 203 -18.94 -6.65 -6.04
CA ALA A 203 -17.87 -6.97 -6.96
C ALA A 203 -17.67 -5.80 -7.93
N LEU A 204 -16.42 -5.45 -8.16
CA LEU A 204 -16.00 -4.44 -9.10
C LEU A 204 -15.35 -5.11 -10.29
N THR A 205 -15.71 -4.67 -11.51
CA THR A 205 -15.06 -5.14 -12.74
C THR A 205 -14.53 -3.95 -13.51
N TYR A 206 -13.25 -3.98 -13.86
CA TYR A 206 -12.59 -3.00 -14.71
C TYR A 206 -11.57 -3.66 -15.63
N ALA A 207 -11.64 -3.35 -16.93
CA ALA A 207 -10.72 -3.89 -17.95
C ALA A 207 -10.53 -5.43 -17.83
N GLY A 208 -11.62 -6.17 -17.61
CA GLY A 208 -11.60 -7.62 -17.45
C GLY A 208 -11.24 -8.15 -16.06
N HIS A 209 -10.65 -7.32 -15.19
CA HIS A 209 -10.33 -7.71 -13.82
C HIS A 209 -11.54 -7.56 -12.90
N ARG A 210 -11.87 -8.64 -12.18
CA ARG A 210 -12.98 -8.67 -11.23
C ARG A 210 -12.45 -8.87 -9.80
N VAL A 211 -12.86 -8.01 -8.88
CA VAL A 211 -12.51 -8.10 -7.46
C VAL A 211 -13.76 -8.01 -6.60
N ARG A 212 -13.80 -8.74 -5.47
CA ARG A 212 -14.86 -8.66 -4.46
C ARG A 212 -14.35 -7.91 -3.25
N GLY A 213 -15.23 -7.14 -2.61
CA GLY A 213 -14.86 -6.41 -1.40
C GLY A 213 -15.89 -5.36 -1.02
N GLU A 214 -15.40 -4.28 -0.43
CA GLU A 214 -16.19 -3.10 -0.11
C GLU A 214 -15.56 -1.84 -0.73
N LEU A 215 -16.39 -0.87 -1.02
CA LEU A 215 -15.99 0.48 -1.37
C LEU A 215 -16.63 1.48 -0.40
N MET A 216 -16.06 2.66 -0.30
CA MET A 216 -16.53 3.77 0.53
C MET A 216 -16.91 4.93 -0.38
N ILE A 217 -18.10 5.49 -0.16
CA ILE A 217 -18.46 6.77 -0.77
C ILE A 217 -17.73 7.88 0.00
N SER A 218 -17.02 8.73 -0.69
CA SER A 218 -16.39 9.92 -0.11
C SER A 218 -17.04 11.20 -0.65
N GLN A 219 -16.68 12.34 -0.09
CA GLN A 219 -17.14 13.66 -0.53
C GLN A 219 -16.93 13.90 -2.03
N GLU A 220 -15.83 13.40 -2.57
CA GLU A 220 -15.38 13.72 -3.92
C GLU A 220 -15.35 12.50 -4.85
N GLY A 221 -15.71 11.29 -4.35
CA GLY A 221 -15.65 10.10 -5.17
C GLY A 221 -15.75 8.81 -4.38
N ILE A 222 -14.97 7.79 -4.78
CA ILE A 222 -14.97 6.45 -4.18
C ILE A 222 -13.56 6.04 -3.76
N GLU A 223 -13.48 5.28 -2.68
CA GLU A 223 -12.23 4.73 -2.13
C GLU A 223 -12.48 3.37 -1.48
N GLY A 224 -11.48 2.76 -0.87
CA GLY A 224 -11.61 1.48 -0.15
C GLY A 224 -10.96 0.32 -0.87
N GLY A 225 -10.89 -0.83 -0.18
CA GLY A 225 -10.08 -1.98 -0.59
C GLY A 225 -10.35 -2.49 -2.00
N ALA A 226 -11.63 -2.58 -2.40
CA ALA A 226 -11.99 -3.03 -3.75
C ALA A 226 -11.56 -2.03 -4.84
N ILE A 227 -11.63 -0.71 -4.56
CA ILE A 227 -11.14 0.33 -5.47
C ILE A 227 -9.62 0.28 -5.61
N TYR A 228 -8.92 0.09 -4.49
CA TYR A 228 -7.46 0.02 -4.49
C TYR A 228 -6.94 -1.19 -5.27
N ALA A 229 -7.66 -2.31 -5.22
CA ALA A 229 -7.28 -3.51 -5.96
C ALA A 229 -7.36 -3.37 -7.50
N VAL A 230 -8.19 -2.45 -8.01
CA VAL A 230 -8.31 -2.15 -9.45
C VAL A 230 -7.65 -0.81 -9.84
N SER A 231 -6.98 -0.14 -8.90
CA SER A 231 -6.50 1.23 -9.08
C SER A 231 -5.45 1.38 -10.18
N LYS A 232 -4.57 0.38 -10.39
CA LYS A 232 -3.60 0.36 -11.50
C LYS A 232 -4.34 0.43 -12.83
N GLY A 233 -5.28 -0.47 -13.07
CA GLY A 233 -6.09 -0.48 -14.31
C GLY A 233 -6.85 0.82 -14.52
N LEU A 234 -7.50 1.34 -13.48
CA LEU A 234 -8.23 2.61 -13.53
C LEU A 234 -7.34 3.81 -13.86
N ARG A 235 -6.09 3.80 -13.42
CA ARG A 235 -5.11 4.88 -13.65
C ARG A 235 -4.48 4.79 -15.05
N GLU A 236 -4.05 3.59 -15.45
CA GLU A 236 -3.26 3.40 -16.68
C GLU A 236 -4.13 3.24 -17.94
N GLN A 237 -5.37 2.81 -17.78
CA GLN A 237 -6.32 2.60 -18.88
C GLN A 237 -7.62 3.38 -18.63
N PRO A 238 -7.58 4.73 -18.56
CA PRO A 238 -8.79 5.52 -18.32
C PRO A 238 -9.78 5.43 -19.49
N GLY A 239 -11.03 5.79 -19.23
CA GLY A 239 -12.06 5.92 -20.28
C GLY A 239 -13.17 4.88 -20.23
N HIS A 240 -12.99 3.77 -19.54
CA HIS A 240 -14.06 2.78 -19.34
C HIS A 240 -14.84 3.07 -18.04
N PRO A 241 -16.12 2.73 -17.95
CA PRO A 241 -16.84 2.77 -16.69
C PRO A 241 -16.38 1.64 -15.77
N LEU A 242 -16.31 1.93 -14.47
CA LEU A 242 -16.20 0.90 -13.44
C LEU A 242 -17.55 0.21 -13.31
N MET A 243 -17.61 -1.10 -13.50
CA MET A 243 -18.84 -1.88 -13.34
C MET A 243 -18.95 -2.34 -11.88
N ILE A 244 -20.10 -2.05 -11.26
CA ILE A 244 -20.39 -2.41 -9.86
C ILE A 244 -21.52 -3.42 -9.81
N ASP A 245 -21.24 -4.60 -9.25
CA ASP A 245 -22.20 -5.65 -8.96
C ASP A 245 -22.57 -5.58 -7.46
N PHE A 246 -23.79 -5.20 -7.14
CA PHE A 246 -24.27 -5.09 -5.75
C PHE A 246 -24.73 -6.42 -5.14
N ARG A 247 -24.83 -7.48 -5.95
CA ARG A 247 -25.27 -8.81 -5.48
C ARG A 247 -24.38 -9.91 -6.09
N PRO A 248 -23.07 -9.90 -5.75
CA PRO A 248 -22.12 -10.84 -6.35
C PRO A 248 -22.40 -12.32 -6.03
N ASP A 249 -23.22 -12.58 -5.02
CA ASP A 249 -23.64 -13.94 -4.63
C ASP A 249 -24.85 -14.47 -5.40
N LEU A 250 -25.46 -13.67 -6.27
CA LEU A 250 -26.60 -14.05 -7.09
C LEU A 250 -26.26 -13.99 -8.57
N THR A 251 -26.83 -14.90 -9.36
CA THR A 251 -26.81 -14.77 -10.82
C THR A 251 -27.84 -13.72 -11.29
N VAL A 252 -27.73 -13.28 -12.55
CA VAL A 252 -28.72 -12.35 -13.15
C VAL A 252 -30.10 -12.97 -13.14
N GLU A 253 -30.21 -14.26 -13.50
CA GLU A 253 -31.48 -15.01 -13.59
C GLU A 253 -32.14 -15.15 -12.22
N ALA A 254 -31.36 -15.52 -11.18
CA ALA A 254 -31.87 -15.62 -9.81
C ALA A 254 -32.37 -14.28 -9.26
N LEU A 255 -31.67 -13.18 -9.60
CA LEU A 255 -32.09 -11.84 -9.23
C LEU A 255 -33.33 -11.40 -10.01
N ALA A 256 -33.38 -11.69 -11.32
CA ALA A 256 -34.56 -11.41 -12.16
C ALA A 256 -35.79 -12.13 -11.63
N GLN A 257 -35.73 -13.43 -11.31
CA GLN A 257 -36.83 -14.18 -10.68
C GLN A 257 -37.29 -13.53 -9.37
N ARG A 258 -36.39 -13.06 -8.51
CA ARG A 258 -36.81 -12.35 -7.31
C ARG A 258 -37.58 -11.07 -7.63
N LEU A 259 -37.11 -10.30 -8.61
CA LEU A 259 -37.72 -9.05 -9.05
C LEU A 259 -39.06 -9.24 -9.82
N MET A 260 -39.44 -10.45 -10.18
CA MET A 260 -40.81 -10.74 -10.72
C MET A 260 -41.90 -10.68 -9.64
N ARG A 261 -41.54 -10.72 -8.34
CA ARG A 261 -42.50 -10.60 -7.25
C ARG A 261 -43.20 -9.25 -7.28
N PRO A 262 -44.56 -9.22 -7.16
CA PRO A 262 -45.28 -7.95 -7.18
C PRO A 262 -44.81 -6.98 -6.11
N ARG A 263 -44.63 -5.72 -6.47
CA ARG A 263 -44.24 -4.67 -5.52
C ARG A 263 -45.33 -4.34 -4.50
N GLY A 264 -46.60 -4.54 -4.90
CA GLY A 264 -47.74 -4.18 -4.05
C GLY A 264 -47.75 -2.67 -3.72
N LYS A 265 -48.01 -2.35 -2.44
CA LYS A 265 -48.03 -0.99 -1.91
C LYS A 265 -46.63 -0.46 -1.47
N ASP A 266 -45.59 -1.26 -1.56
CA ASP A 266 -44.24 -0.83 -1.18
C ASP A 266 -43.72 0.27 -2.11
N SER A 267 -42.97 1.22 -1.54
CA SER A 267 -42.18 2.15 -2.35
C SER A 267 -41.10 1.37 -3.11
N GLN A 268 -40.62 1.89 -4.23
CA GLN A 268 -39.53 1.24 -4.99
C GLN A 268 -38.32 0.93 -4.13
N SER A 269 -37.94 1.86 -3.22
CA SER A 269 -36.82 1.63 -2.31
C SER A 269 -37.07 0.48 -1.33
N ASN A 270 -38.28 0.39 -0.75
CA ASN A 270 -38.64 -0.70 0.16
C ASN A 270 -38.67 -2.05 -0.58
N TYR A 271 -39.23 -2.07 -1.78
CA TYR A 271 -39.25 -3.25 -2.64
C TYR A 271 -37.83 -3.74 -2.93
N LEU A 272 -36.93 -2.88 -3.44
CA LEU A 272 -35.55 -3.25 -3.75
C LEU A 272 -34.77 -3.71 -2.52
N ARG A 273 -35.01 -3.08 -1.37
CA ARG A 273 -34.42 -3.50 -0.11
C ARG A 273 -34.87 -4.90 0.32
N LYS A 274 -36.19 -5.19 0.24
CA LYS A 274 -36.77 -6.46 0.67
C LYS A 274 -36.47 -7.60 -0.31
N ILE A 275 -36.61 -7.35 -1.60
CA ILE A 275 -36.60 -8.39 -2.63
C ILE A 275 -35.20 -8.60 -3.20
N ALA A 276 -34.48 -7.51 -3.53
CA ALA A 276 -33.12 -7.59 -4.04
C ALA A 276 -32.05 -7.53 -2.94
N GLY A 277 -32.43 -7.19 -1.70
CA GLY A 277 -31.48 -7.08 -0.57
C GLY A 277 -30.48 -5.94 -0.73
N LEU A 278 -30.87 -4.85 -1.41
CA LEU A 278 -29.99 -3.71 -1.63
C LEU A 278 -29.94 -2.78 -0.40
N SER A 279 -28.77 -2.28 -0.10
CA SER A 279 -28.60 -1.22 0.91
C SER A 279 -29.17 0.13 0.40
N PRO A 280 -29.53 1.05 1.29
CA PRO A 280 -29.98 2.39 0.89
C PRO A 280 -29.00 3.13 -0.03
N VAL A 281 -27.71 3.00 0.21
CA VAL A 281 -26.66 3.63 -0.60
C VAL A 281 -26.60 3.00 -2.00
N ALA A 282 -26.73 1.68 -2.14
CA ALA A 282 -26.76 1.00 -3.44
C ALA A 282 -27.98 1.43 -4.28
N ILE A 283 -29.17 1.53 -3.66
CA ILE A 283 -30.38 2.00 -4.34
C ILE A 283 -30.21 3.44 -4.83
N ASN A 284 -29.57 4.30 -4.03
CA ASN A 284 -29.35 5.69 -4.43
C ASN A 284 -28.20 5.83 -5.44
N LEU A 285 -27.21 4.91 -5.48
CA LEU A 285 -26.20 4.86 -6.54
C LEU A 285 -26.83 4.56 -7.90
N LEU A 286 -27.75 3.59 -7.96
CA LEU A 286 -28.52 3.33 -9.20
C LEU A 286 -29.25 4.58 -9.69
N ARG A 287 -29.86 5.36 -8.78
CA ARG A 287 -30.52 6.63 -9.13
C ARG A 287 -29.56 7.71 -9.56
N GLU A 288 -28.45 7.83 -8.85
CA GLU A 288 -27.41 8.81 -9.11
C GLU A 288 -26.80 8.66 -10.50
N THR A 289 -26.65 7.39 -10.93
CA THR A 289 -26.11 7.05 -12.27
C THR A 289 -27.19 6.94 -13.35
N GLY A 290 -28.48 7.06 -12.99
CA GLY A 290 -29.59 6.83 -13.92
C GLY A 290 -29.75 5.38 -14.37
N THR A 291 -29.15 4.43 -13.63
CA THR A 291 -29.21 3.01 -13.97
C THR A 291 -30.55 2.40 -13.55
N ALA A 292 -31.18 1.64 -14.46
CA ALA A 292 -32.41 0.92 -14.17
C ALA A 292 -32.22 -0.06 -13.00
N PRO A 293 -33.14 -0.11 -12.02
CA PRO A 293 -33.03 -0.99 -10.87
C PRO A 293 -33.57 -2.41 -11.17
N ASP A 294 -33.23 -2.93 -12.34
CA ASP A 294 -33.51 -4.32 -12.77
C ASP A 294 -32.31 -5.24 -12.47
N ALA A 295 -32.42 -6.50 -12.83
CA ALA A 295 -31.36 -7.48 -12.55
C ALA A 295 -30.04 -7.14 -13.22
N ILE A 296 -30.06 -6.60 -14.43
CA ILE A 296 -28.86 -6.22 -15.18
C ILE A 296 -28.21 -5.00 -14.53
N GLY A 297 -28.97 -3.94 -14.26
CA GLY A 297 -28.45 -2.71 -13.63
C GLY A 297 -27.90 -2.95 -12.22
N ILE A 298 -28.53 -3.85 -11.44
CA ILE A 298 -28.04 -4.22 -10.10
C ILE A 298 -26.73 -5.02 -10.18
N LYS A 299 -26.58 -5.87 -11.21
CA LYS A 299 -25.39 -6.71 -11.41
C LYS A 299 -24.26 -6.04 -12.14
N ALA A 300 -24.52 -4.96 -12.85
CA ALA A 300 -23.55 -4.30 -13.70
C ALA A 300 -23.83 -2.79 -13.79
N MET A 301 -23.92 -2.10 -12.63
CA MET A 301 -24.09 -0.65 -12.62
C MET A 301 -22.81 0.04 -13.12
N PRO A 302 -22.86 0.83 -14.20
CA PRO A 302 -21.70 1.56 -14.68
C PRO A 302 -21.50 2.83 -13.85
N LEU A 303 -20.28 3.02 -13.35
CA LEU A 303 -19.87 4.26 -12.69
C LEU A 303 -18.73 4.92 -13.46
N ARG A 304 -18.97 6.13 -13.93
CA ARG A 304 -17.94 6.92 -14.61
C ARG A 304 -17.02 7.58 -13.59
N LEU A 305 -15.74 7.26 -13.66
CA LEU A 305 -14.70 7.89 -12.85
C LEU A 305 -14.03 9.01 -13.65
N LEU A 306 -13.62 10.08 -12.97
CA LEU A 306 -12.97 11.23 -13.60
C LEU A 306 -11.45 11.00 -13.71
N ARG A 307 -10.80 10.84 -12.58
CA ARG A 307 -9.35 10.64 -12.45
C ARG A 307 -9.01 10.19 -11.04
N PRO A 308 -7.82 9.65 -10.78
CA PRO A 308 -7.37 9.44 -9.41
C PRO A 308 -7.26 10.79 -8.67
N ALA A 309 -7.49 10.78 -7.39
CA ALA A 309 -7.16 11.90 -6.52
C ALA A 309 -5.64 12.11 -6.47
N GLY A 310 -5.21 13.31 -6.10
CA GLY A 310 -3.78 13.64 -6.07
C GLY A 310 -2.98 12.74 -5.12
N ILE A 311 -1.68 12.63 -5.39
CA ILE A 311 -0.73 11.76 -4.68
C ILE A 311 -0.57 12.10 -3.19
N ILE A 312 -0.81 13.34 -2.80
CA ILE A 312 -0.56 13.86 -1.43
C ILE A 312 -1.23 13.03 -0.33
N ARG A 313 -2.40 12.43 -0.62
CA ARG A 313 -3.15 11.59 0.32
C ARG A 313 -3.35 10.16 -0.17
N ALA A 314 -2.68 9.75 -1.23
CA ALA A 314 -2.66 8.36 -1.64
C ALA A 314 -2.02 7.49 -0.55
N ILE A 315 -2.44 6.24 -0.41
CA ILE A 315 -1.83 5.33 0.57
C ILE A 315 -0.37 5.07 0.21
N SER A 316 -0.08 4.95 -1.09
CA SER A 316 1.26 4.72 -1.61
C SER A 316 1.44 5.40 -2.98
N SER A 317 2.66 5.35 -3.48
CA SER A 317 3.04 5.84 -4.80
C SER A 317 3.59 4.71 -5.66
N ALA A 318 3.29 4.74 -6.96
CA ALA A 318 4.04 4.06 -8.01
C ALA A 318 5.02 5.08 -8.62
N GLY A 319 5.99 4.63 -9.37
CA GLY A 319 7.13 5.45 -9.79
C GLY A 319 8.26 5.42 -8.75
N GLY A 320 9.35 6.10 -9.03
CA GLY A 320 10.56 6.07 -8.22
C GLY A 320 11.77 5.62 -9.02
N ILE A 321 12.82 5.16 -8.36
CA ILE A 321 14.05 4.67 -9.02
C ILE A 321 13.68 3.51 -9.95
N ALA A 322 14.05 3.63 -11.23
CA ALA A 322 13.83 2.57 -12.22
C ALA A 322 14.48 1.26 -11.75
N LEU A 323 13.77 0.14 -11.84
CA LEU A 323 14.27 -1.15 -11.35
C LEU A 323 15.55 -1.61 -12.08
N SER A 324 15.79 -1.09 -13.29
CA SER A 324 17.04 -1.30 -14.04
C SER A 324 18.26 -0.66 -13.41
N GLU A 325 18.11 0.32 -12.53
CA GLU A 325 19.19 1.05 -11.86
C GLU A 325 19.78 0.30 -10.66
N VAL A 326 19.11 -0.74 -10.18
CA VAL A 326 19.59 -1.57 -9.07
C VAL A 326 19.93 -2.98 -9.53
N ASP A 327 20.82 -3.63 -8.78
CA ASP A 327 21.10 -5.07 -8.93
C ASP A 327 20.09 -5.92 -8.13
N GLU A 328 20.29 -7.22 -8.11
CA GLU A 328 19.43 -8.20 -7.41
C GLU A 328 19.38 -8.02 -5.89
N ASN A 329 20.36 -7.32 -5.31
CA ASN A 329 20.46 -6.98 -3.88
C ASN A 329 20.12 -5.53 -3.60
N PHE A 330 19.56 -4.81 -4.59
CA PHE A 330 19.14 -3.39 -4.50
C PHE A 330 20.30 -2.39 -4.37
N GLN A 331 21.54 -2.77 -4.70
CA GLN A 331 22.63 -1.82 -4.82
C GLN A 331 22.46 -1.00 -6.10
N LEU A 332 22.67 0.32 -6.02
CA LEU A 332 22.69 1.21 -7.17
C LEU A 332 23.88 0.85 -8.06
N LYS A 333 23.63 0.43 -9.30
CA LYS A 333 24.68 -0.03 -10.24
C LYS A 333 25.73 1.05 -10.52
N LYS A 334 25.33 2.32 -10.53
CA LYS A 334 26.21 3.46 -10.80
C LYS A 334 26.93 3.98 -9.55
N ILE A 335 26.53 3.54 -8.35
CA ILE A 335 27.07 4.05 -7.07
C ILE A 335 27.36 2.85 -6.15
N PRO A 336 28.51 2.20 -6.31
CA PRO A 336 28.91 1.06 -5.46
C PRO A 336 28.87 1.42 -3.97
N GLY A 337 28.39 0.46 -3.15
CA GLY A 337 28.22 0.65 -1.71
C GLY A 337 26.99 1.45 -1.31
N CYS A 338 26.17 1.90 -2.28
CA CYS A 338 24.90 2.56 -2.02
C CYS A 338 23.73 1.70 -2.50
N TYR A 339 22.73 1.53 -1.63
CA TYR A 339 21.53 0.71 -1.87
C TYR A 339 20.27 1.57 -1.78
N ALA A 340 19.24 1.19 -2.54
CA ALA A 340 17.93 1.84 -2.48
C ALA A 340 16.86 0.80 -2.18
N VAL A 341 16.02 1.02 -1.15
CA VAL A 341 15.07 0.03 -0.66
C VAL A 341 13.67 0.60 -0.41
N GLY A 342 12.68 -0.26 -0.44
CA GLY A 342 11.30 0.09 -0.11
C GLY A 342 10.58 0.88 -1.19
N GLU A 343 9.70 1.80 -0.78
CA GLU A 343 8.78 2.54 -1.66
C GLU A 343 9.49 3.60 -2.54
N MET A 344 10.79 3.83 -2.41
CA MET A 344 11.50 4.71 -3.32
C MET A 344 11.88 4.05 -4.67
N LEU A 345 11.78 2.73 -4.76
CA LEU A 345 11.92 1.97 -6.00
C LEU A 345 10.61 1.99 -6.79
N ASP A 346 10.69 1.89 -8.12
CA ASP A 346 9.51 1.90 -9.00
C ASP A 346 8.78 0.56 -8.99
N TRP A 347 7.99 0.35 -7.97
CA TRP A 347 7.05 -0.76 -7.86
C TRP A 347 5.79 -0.35 -7.12
N GLU A 348 4.72 -1.10 -7.32
CA GLU A 348 3.47 -0.91 -6.58
C GLU A 348 2.86 -2.25 -6.20
N ALA A 349 2.04 -2.23 -5.16
CA ALA A 349 1.22 -3.37 -4.75
C ALA A 349 -0.13 -2.90 -4.20
N PRO A 350 -1.19 -3.73 -4.23
CA PRO A 350 -2.45 -3.39 -3.62
C PRO A 350 -2.33 -3.27 -2.10
N THR A 351 -3.38 -2.73 -1.45
CA THR A 351 -3.47 -2.79 0.02
C THR A 351 -3.69 -4.23 0.47
N GLY A 352 -3.10 -4.60 1.61
CA GLY A 352 -3.21 -5.95 2.14
C GLY A 352 -1.99 -6.44 2.91
N GLY A 353 -1.04 -5.52 3.21
CA GLY A 353 0.23 -5.84 3.86
C GLY A 353 1.39 -6.01 2.89
N TYR A 354 1.11 -6.09 1.58
CA TYR A 354 2.11 -6.31 0.53
C TYR A 354 3.17 -5.21 0.46
N LEU A 355 2.77 -3.95 0.62
CA LEU A 355 3.70 -2.81 0.64
C LEU A 355 4.71 -2.91 1.77
N LEU A 356 4.26 -3.20 2.99
CA LEU A 356 5.17 -3.37 4.12
C LEU A 356 6.03 -4.61 3.96
N GLN A 357 5.47 -5.73 3.49
CA GLN A 357 6.24 -6.95 3.21
C GLN A 357 7.43 -6.66 2.31
N ALA A 358 7.22 -6.05 1.15
CA ALA A 358 8.32 -5.75 0.22
C ALA A 358 9.29 -4.69 0.78
N CYS A 359 8.79 -3.69 1.53
CA CYS A 359 9.64 -2.73 2.23
C CYS A 359 10.60 -3.41 3.23
N PHE A 360 10.12 -4.39 3.98
CA PHE A 360 10.94 -5.16 4.90
C PHE A 360 11.89 -6.09 4.17
N SER A 361 11.39 -6.82 3.17
CA SER A 361 12.19 -7.81 2.44
C SER A 361 13.34 -7.19 1.66
N THR A 362 13.11 -6.08 0.95
CA THR A 362 14.16 -5.35 0.22
C THR A 362 15.22 -4.78 1.17
N ALA A 363 14.81 -4.29 2.33
CA ALA A 363 15.71 -3.79 3.35
C ALA A 363 16.61 -4.88 3.95
N VAL A 364 16.04 -6.07 4.19
CA VAL A 364 16.79 -7.25 4.69
C VAL A 364 17.79 -7.71 3.64
N ALA A 365 17.41 -7.80 2.36
CA ALA A 365 18.29 -8.22 1.28
C ALA A 365 19.49 -7.25 1.14
N ALA A 366 19.23 -5.96 1.01
CA ALA A 366 20.26 -4.94 0.90
C ALA A 366 21.21 -4.91 2.10
N ALA A 367 20.67 -4.99 3.31
CA ALA A 367 21.47 -4.96 4.52
C ALA A 367 22.35 -6.21 4.69
N ARG A 368 21.88 -7.38 4.29
CA ARG A 368 22.68 -8.62 4.29
C ARG A 368 23.82 -8.57 3.27
N ASP A 369 23.55 -8.12 2.04
CA ASP A 369 24.59 -7.98 1.02
C ASP A 369 25.65 -6.97 1.47
N LEU A 370 25.23 -5.80 1.95
CA LEU A 370 26.16 -4.80 2.46
C LEU A 370 26.98 -5.33 3.63
N SER A 371 26.37 -6.05 4.58
CA SER A 371 27.10 -6.67 5.70
C SER A 371 28.17 -7.65 5.21
N THR A 372 27.85 -8.45 4.19
CA THR A 372 28.81 -9.42 3.60
C THR A 372 29.99 -8.70 2.93
N ARG A 373 29.75 -7.59 2.26
CA ARG A 373 30.81 -6.79 1.60
C ARG A 373 31.70 -6.03 2.59
N LEU A 374 31.20 -5.76 3.79
CA LEU A 374 31.96 -5.10 4.85
C LEU A 374 32.83 -6.08 5.67
N GLY A 375 32.69 -7.38 5.45
CA GLY A 375 33.49 -8.46 6.08
C GLY A 375 33.04 -8.75 7.49
#